data_d4fb495719d8215b110dfa20c0b46557
#
_entry.id   d4fb495719d8215b110dfa20c0b46557
#
_cell.length_a   1.000
_cell.length_b   1.000
_cell.length_c   1.000
_cell.angle_alpha   90.00
_cell.angle_beta   90.00
_cell.angle_gamma   90.00
#
_symmetry.space_group_name_H-M   'P 1'
#
loop_
_entity.id
_entity.type
_entity.pdbx_description
1 polymer ?
#
loop_
_entity_poly.entity_id
_entity_poly.type
_entity_poly.pdbx_seq_one_letter_code
_entity_poly.pdbx_strand_id
1 'polypeptide(L)'
;VPDLFTAADARHWALLTRAALAARRTEIDALNVFPVPDGDTGTNLYLTFDAAIDEVVAMHESAGRLGEATLVDECRSLKRAILLSARGNSGVIVSQLVGGLCDTVVDRGAEAVDPVLLADAFARGAAAARACVAHPQEGTILTVADAGAAAAVEAADAGGSLNDVCAAAVDAAQEALARTPDQLEALRHAGVVDAGGAGCVLMLESFHRVVTGRWTTTDEGLLSAGPALHRRSEWRHLSASGPTLRAATVPAAAADAPAVPATGHGWRPVPSGHDPLDHEGEAIGTGPAYEVMYLLSNTTEEAVKALTSTLDRLGDSLLVVGGPELWNVHVHVDDPGAAVEAGVTAGRPERIRITHFASQVASREHTTSRLGVVACAAGPGVGALFEEAGAVVVASGPARRASAGQLLDAVRETGATVVVLLPGDRDTLMAAEVAAKAASGEGIDAHVVPARTTVQAIAALAVLDPAGSVHTNVVAMTGAAVSTRHGAVTVATKQALTWAGVCHPGDVLGIVDGDVAFLGTDLVEAAREVLGRLLSAGGELVTLVVGADAEPDLATRTAAALDHDRPDVEVVVVDGGQPVYPLLIGVE
;
A
#
# COMPACT_ATOMS: atom_id res chain seq x y z
N VAL A 1 -26.67 -5.80 -0.27
CA VAL A 1 -25.89 -4.90 0.60
C VAL A 1 -26.31 -5.22 2.01
N PRO A 2 -25.39 -5.46 2.96
CA PRO A 2 -25.75 -5.71 4.36
C PRO A 2 -26.42 -4.47 4.95
N ASP A 3 -27.45 -4.69 5.76
CA ASP A 3 -28.16 -3.60 6.46
C ASP A 3 -27.41 -3.13 7.71
N LEU A 4 -26.41 -3.89 8.15
CA LEU A 4 -25.63 -3.67 9.36
C LEU A 4 -24.15 -3.99 9.11
N PHE A 5 -23.26 -3.17 9.68
CA PHE A 5 -21.81 -3.39 9.70
C PHE A 5 -21.41 -4.09 11.02
N THR A 6 -20.76 -5.23 10.91
CA THR A 6 -20.49 -6.15 12.02
C THR A 6 -19.01 -6.14 12.46
N ALA A 7 -18.67 -6.91 13.52
CA ALA A 7 -17.29 -7.12 13.93
C ALA A 7 -16.43 -7.76 12.81
N ALA A 8 -17.00 -8.64 11.99
CA ALA A 8 -16.30 -9.21 10.85
C ALA A 8 -15.98 -8.14 9.79
N ASP A 9 -16.94 -7.25 9.54
CA ASP A 9 -16.75 -6.13 8.61
C ASP A 9 -15.71 -5.13 9.11
N ALA A 10 -15.66 -4.88 10.42
CA ALA A 10 -14.64 -4.03 11.04
C ALA A 10 -13.22 -4.60 10.85
N ARG A 11 -13.05 -5.91 11.05
CA ARG A 11 -11.77 -6.59 10.76
C ARG A 11 -11.39 -6.49 9.29
N HIS A 12 -12.36 -6.73 8.39
CA HIS A 12 -12.15 -6.59 6.96
C HIS A 12 -11.76 -5.17 6.56
N TRP A 13 -12.44 -4.17 7.11
CA TRP A 13 -12.08 -2.77 6.88
C TRP A 13 -10.65 -2.45 7.31
N ALA A 14 -10.24 -2.88 8.49
CA ALA A 14 -8.89 -2.64 8.99
C ALA A 14 -7.83 -3.26 8.06
N LEU A 15 -8.04 -4.50 7.61
CA LEU A 15 -7.13 -5.20 6.70
C LEU A 15 -7.09 -4.57 5.31
N LEU A 16 -8.24 -4.16 4.75
CA LEU A 16 -8.29 -3.46 3.47
C LEU A 16 -7.62 -2.09 3.53
N THR A 17 -7.86 -1.33 4.61
CA THR A 17 -7.21 -0.03 4.82
C THR A 17 -5.69 -0.19 4.89
N ARG A 18 -5.19 -1.16 5.66
CA ARG A 18 -3.75 -1.48 5.71
C ARG A 18 -3.19 -1.79 4.32
N ALA A 19 -3.88 -2.63 3.56
CA ALA A 19 -3.46 -3.02 2.23
C ALA A 19 -3.50 -1.85 1.23
N ALA A 20 -4.53 -1.02 1.29
CA ALA A 20 -4.64 0.18 0.45
C ALA A 20 -3.54 1.20 0.75
N LEU A 21 -3.27 1.46 2.04
CA LEU A 21 -2.17 2.34 2.46
C LEU A 21 -0.81 1.79 2.05
N ALA A 22 -0.59 0.47 2.16
CA ALA A 22 0.65 -0.17 1.69
C ALA A 22 0.86 0.01 0.19
N ALA A 23 -0.21 -0.22 -0.60
CA ALA A 23 -0.17 -0.12 -2.06
C ALA A 23 0.05 1.32 -2.57
N ARG A 24 -0.46 2.33 -1.85
CA ARG A 24 -0.40 3.74 -2.24
C ARG A 24 0.59 4.56 -1.41
N ARG A 25 1.36 3.88 -0.54
CA ARG A 25 2.29 4.51 0.42
C ARG A 25 3.17 5.55 -0.25
N THR A 26 3.85 5.17 -1.30
CA THR A 26 4.83 6.01 -1.98
C THR A 26 4.18 7.17 -2.75
N GLU A 27 2.98 6.95 -3.30
CA GLU A 27 2.22 8.03 -3.93
C GLU A 27 1.82 9.10 -2.91
N ILE A 28 1.40 8.67 -1.70
CA ILE A 28 1.04 9.59 -0.62
C ILE A 28 2.29 10.30 -0.09
N ASP A 29 3.43 9.60 0.04
CA ASP A 29 4.70 10.21 0.44
C ASP A 29 5.11 11.32 -0.54
N ALA A 30 4.92 11.13 -1.85
CA ALA A 30 5.21 12.13 -2.88
C ALA A 30 4.31 13.38 -2.82
N LEU A 31 3.14 13.30 -2.20
CA LEU A 31 2.24 14.45 -1.98
C LEU A 31 2.60 15.29 -0.75
N ASN A 32 3.52 14.80 0.09
CA ASN A 32 3.79 15.38 1.40
C ASN A 32 4.67 16.64 1.32
N VAL A 33 4.03 17.79 1.21
CA VAL A 33 4.70 19.11 1.20
C VAL A 33 4.31 20.00 2.39
N PHE A 34 3.42 19.53 3.27
CA PHE A 34 2.92 20.27 4.43
C PHE A 34 2.64 19.33 5.61
N PRO A 35 2.92 19.73 6.86
CA PRO A 35 3.58 20.97 7.30
C PRO A 35 5.09 21.00 7.04
N VAL A 36 5.72 19.84 6.91
CA VAL A 36 7.14 19.67 6.58
C VAL A 36 7.22 18.78 5.33
N PRO A 37 7.97 19.16 4.30
CA PRO A 37 8.11 18.36 3.08
C PRO A 37 9.13 17.22 3.28
N ASP A 38 8.86 16.33 4.24
CA ASP A 38 9.73 15.21 4.57
C ASP A 38 9.33 13.90 3.87
N GLY A 39 8.21 13.92 3.08
CA GLY A 39 7.80 12.83 2.19
C GLY A 39 7.55 11.51 2.94
N ASP A 40 6.98 11.54 4.14
CA ASP A 40 6.79 10.34 4.96
C ASP A 40 5.33 10.10 5.43
N THR A 41 4.38 10.93 4.98
CA THR A 41 2.97 10.82 5.37
C THR A 41 2.38 9.45 5.05
N GLY A 42 2.58 8.91 3.86
CA GLY A 42 2.08 7.58 3.47
C GLY A 42 2.74 6.47 4.28
N THR A 43 4.04 6.61 4.53
CA THR A 43 4.82 5.73 5.40
C THR A 43 4.29 5.75 6.82
N ASN A 44 4.05 6.93 7.40
CA ASN A 44 3.54 7.09 8.76
C ASN A 44 2.12 6.53 8.92
N LEU A 45 1.23 6.77 7.95
CA LEU A 45 -0.11 6.20 7.92
C LEU A 45 -0.07 4.67 7.86
N TYR A 46 0.69 4.11 6.90
CA TYR A 46 0.83 2.67 6.75
C TYR A 46 1.38 2.02 8.02
N LEU A 47 2.51 2.49 8.55
CA LEU A 47 3.15 1.91 9.73
C LEU A 47 2.30 2.06 11.00
N THR A 48 1.48 3.11 11.08
CA THR A 48 0.51 3.28 12.18
C THR A 48 -0.55 2.19 12.14
N PHE A 49 -1.16 1.94 10.97
CA PHE A 49 -2.17 0.89 10.82
C PHE A 49 -1.59 -0.53 10.93
N ASP A 50 -0.43 -0.78 10.31
CA ASP A 50 0.23 -2.08 10.32
C ASP A 50 0.54 -2.54 11.74
N ALA A 51 1.21 -1.70 12.52
CA ALA A 51 1.55 -2.00 13.90
C ALA A 51 0.30 -2.09 14.82
N ALA A 52 -0.74 -1.28 14.57
CA ALA A 52 -1.98 -1.34 15.34
C ALA A 52 -2.72 -2.67 15.12
N ILE A 53 -2.81 -3.13 13.88
CA ILE A 53 -3.48 -4.40 13.54
C ILE A 53 -2.71 -5.58 14.14
N ASP A 54 -1.38 -5.59 14.05
CA ASP A 54 -0.56 -6.64 14.64
C ASP A 54 -0.74 -6.72 16.16
N GLU A 55 -0.82 -5.57 16.84
CA GLU A 55 -1.08 -5.51 18.28
C GLU A 55 -2.48 -6.01 18.64
N VAL A 56 -3.52 -5.64 17.88
CA VAL A 56 -4.90 -6.14 18.07
C VAL A 56 -4.94 -7.65 17.92
N VAL A 57 -4.31 -8.20 16.89
CA VAL A 57 -4.21 -9.65 16.67
C VAL A 57 -3.54 -10.32 17.86
N ALA A 58 -2.40 -9.81 18.32
CA ALA A 58 -1.66 -10.37 19.46
C ALA A 58 -2.47 -10.31 20.77
N MET A 59 -3.21 -9.22 21.01
CA MET A 59 -4.12 -9.11 22.18
C MET A 59 -5.24 -10.14 22.13
N HIS A 60 -5.89 -10.33 20.98
CA HIS A 60 -6.99 -11.30 20.85
C HIS A 60 -6.50 -12.76 20.89
N GLU A 61 -5.32 -13.04 20.32
CA GLU A 61 -4.68 -14.37 20.44
C GLU A 61 -4.35 -14.70 21.88
N SER A 62 -3.71 -13.78 22.61
CA SER A 62 -3.32 -14.00 24.01
C SER A 62 -4.54 -14.21 24.92
N ALA A 63 -5.68 -13.61 24.56
CA ALA A 63 -6.95 -13.77 25.26
C ALA A 63 -7.75 -15.01 24.81
N GLY A 64 -7.28 -15.77 23.80
CA GLY A 64 -8.00 -16.92 23.22
C GLY A 64 -9.31 -16.54 22.52
N ARG A 65 -9.43 -15.28 22.04
CA ARG A 65 -10.66 -14.72 21.43
C ARG A 65 -10.47 -14.29 19.98
N LEU A 66 -9.43 -14.79 19.34
CA LEU A 66 -9.16 -14.46 17.94
C LEU A 66 -10.37 -14.84 17.06
N GLY A 67 -10.96 -13.84 16.39
CA GLY A 67 -12.13 -13.98 15.54
C GLY A 67 -13.48 -14.09 16.26
N GLU A 68 -13.50 -14.24 17.59
CA GLU A 68 -14.70 -14.28 18.43
C GLU A 68 -14.93 -12.97 19.20
N ALA A 69 -14.02 -12.00 19.04
CA ALA A 69 -14.16 -10.70 19.69
C ALA A 69 -15.42 -9.97 19.19
N THR A 70 -16.15 -9.36 20.11
CA THR A 70 -17.31 -8.52 19.79
C THR A 70 -16.87 -7.24 19.10
N LEU A 71 -17.79 -6.54 18.43
CA LEU A 71 -17.49 -5.26 17.79
C LEU A 71 -16.94 -4.24 18.82
N VAL A 72 -17.49 -4.23 20.02
CA VAL A 72 -17.01 -3.38 21.13
C VAL A 72 -15.58 -3.75 21.55
N ASP A 73 -15.25 -5.05 21.60
CA ASP A 73 -13.89 -5.50 21.94
C ASP A 73 -12.89 -5.13 20.85
N GLU A 74 -13.27 -5.31 19.56
CA GLU A 74 -12.44 -4.87 18.42
C GLU A 74 -12.17 -3.37 18.47
N CYS A 75 -13.20 -2.55 18.70
CA CYS A 75 -13.08 -1.11 18.80
C CYS A 75 -12.18 -0.66 19.96
N ARG A 76 -12.32 -1.26 21.15
CA ARG A 76 -11.45 -0.96 22.30
C ARG A 76 -10.00 -1.31 22.03
N SER A 77 -9.77 -2.48 21.46
CA SER A 77 -8.42 -2.95 21.14
C SER A 77 -7.77 -2.08 20.07
N LEU A 78 -8.52 -1.78 18.99
CA LEU A 78 -8.01 -0.95 17.89
C LEU A 78 -7.72 0.48 18.34
N LYS A 79 -8.61 1.13 19.10
CA LYS A 79 -8.39 2.47 19.63
C LYS A 79 -7.10 2.56 20.43
N ARG A 80 -6.86 1.60 21.34
CA ARG A 80 -5.64 1.55 22.13
C ARG A 80 -4.40 1.31 21.26
N ALA A 81 -4.47 0.33 20.38
CA ALA A 81 -3.34 -0.06 19.55
C ALA A 81 -2.93 1.06 18.60
N ILE A 82 -3.88 1.72 17.91
CA ILE A 82 -3.58 2.76 16.93
C ILE A 82 -2.99 4.02 17.59
N LEU A 83 -3.45 4.36 18.80
CA LEU A 83 -2.88 5.47 19.57
C LEU A 83 -1.41 5.21 19.95
N LEU A 84 -1.09 3.96 20.36
CA LEU A 84 0.26 3.56 20.74
C LEU A 84 1.21 3.39 19.56
N SER A 85 0.67 3.12 18.38
CA SER A 85 1.40 2.90 17.13
C SER A 85 1.53 4.16 16.29
N ALA A 86 0.86 5.25 16.64
CA ALA A 86 0.82 6.50 15.88
C ALA A 86 2.22 7.03 15.59
N ARG A 87 2.46 7.41 14.32
CA ARG A 87 3.73 7.96 13.83
C ARG A 87 3.49 9.26 13.08
N GLY A 88 4.32 10.24 13.36
CA GLY A 88 4.21 11.58 12.79
C GLY A 88 2.85 12.25 13.06
N ASN A 89 2.67 13.47 12.59
CA ASN A 89 1.40 14.19 12.69
C ASN A 89 0.23 13.42 12.09
N SER A 90 0.43 12.84 10.91
CA SER A 90 -0.61 12.13 10.16
C SER A 90 -1.10 10.90 10.91
N GLY A 91 -0.20 10.11 11.51
CA GLY A 91 -0.56 8.94 12.31
C GLY A 91 -1.30 9.32 13.58
N VAL A 92 -0.90 10.43 14.26
CA VAL A 92 -1.60 10.92 15.44
C VAL A 92 -3.02 11.38 15.10
N ILE A 93 -3.20 12.16 14.04
CA ILE A 93 -4.53 12.63 13.57
C ILE A 93 -5.42 11.45 13.22
N VAL A 94 -4.90 10.47 12.45
CA VAL A 94 -5.66 9.26 12.09
C VAL A 94 -5.99 8.42 13.32
N SER A 95 -5.12 8.37 14.33
CA SER A 95 -5.46 7.68 15.58
C SER A 95 -6.67 8.29 16.28
N GLN A 96 -6.89 9.61 16.16
CA GLN A 96 -8.05 10.29 16.69
C GLN A 96 -9.30 10.10 15.81
N LEU A 97 -9.15 10.10 14.47
CA LEU A 97 -10.24 9.74 13.57
C LEU A 97 -10.80 8.35 13.92
N VAL A 98 -9.93 7.35 13.98
CA VAL A 98 -10.31 5.97 14.31
C VAL A 98 -10.76 5.85 15.77
N GLY A 99 -10.12 6.59 16.68
CA GLY A 99 -10.49 6.61 18.10
C GLY A 99 -11.93 7.10 18.31
N GLY A 100 -12.34 8.19 17.65
CA GLY A 100 -13.70 8.74 17.73
C GLY A 100 -14.75 7.80 17.12
N LEU A 101 -14.41 7.12 15.99
CA LEU A 101 -15.22 6.04 15.43
C LEU A 101 -15.47 4.93 16.47
N CYS A 102 -14.39 4.43 17.06
CA CYS A 102 -14.44 3.37 18.05
C CYS A 102 -15.22 3.78 19.32
N ASP A 103 -15.02 5.00 19.79
CA ASP A 103 -15.75 5.53 20.98
C ASP A 103 -17.26 5.56 20.76
N THR A 104 -17.72 5.89 19.55
CA THR A 104 -19.15 5.90 19.24
C THR A 104 -19.77 4.52 19.38
N VAL A 105 -19.07 3.49 18.88
CA VAL A 105 -19.50 2.07 19.01
C VAL A 105 -19.47 1.61 20.47
N VAL A 106 -18.38 1.93 21.18
CA VAL A 106 -18.18 1.50 22.58
C VAL A 106 -19.20 2.14 23.52
N ASP A 107 -19.46 3.45 23.39
CA ASP A 107 -20.38 4.20 24.25
C ASP A 107 -21.84 3.75 24.05
N ARG A 108 -22.21 3.32 22.83
CA ARG A 108 -23.51 2.75 22.52
C ARG A 108 -23.62 1.26 22.89
N GLY A 109 -22.49 0.60 23.17
CA GLY A 109 -22.46 -0.86 23.40
C GLY A 109 -22.98 -1.64 22.17
N ALA A 110 -22.73 -1.14 20.97
CA ALA A 110 -23.34 -1.63 19.74
C ALA A 110 -22.73 -2.98 19.31
N GLU A 111 -23.58 -3.98 19.05
CA GLU A 111 -23.17 -5.26 18.49
C GLU A 111 -22.96 -5.19 16.97
N ALA A 112 -23.60 -4.20 16.31
CA ALA A 112 -23.48 -3.89 14.90
C ALA A 112 -23.78 -2.39 14.68
N VAL A 113 -23.32 -1.84 13.55
CA VAL A 113 -23.46 -0.43 13.19
C VAL A 113 -24.49 -0.31 12.08
N ASP A 114 -25.54 0.47 12.32
CA ASP A 114 -26.53 0.89 11.33
C ASP A 114 -26.10 2.19 10.63
N PRO A 115 -26.81 2.67 9.60
CA PRO A 115 -26.43 3.88 8.87
C PRO A 115 -26.29 5.13 9.74
N VAL A 116 -27.19 5.31 10.72
CA VAL A 116 -27.18 6.49 11.61
C VAL A 116 -25.98 6.44 12.55
N LEU A 117 -25.72 5.27 13.14
CA LEU A 117 -24.57 5.09 14.03
C LEU A 117 -23.24 5.23 13.26
N LEU A 118 -23.16 4.81 11.99
CA LEU A 118 -21.97 4.98 11.16
C LEU A 118 -21.72 6.47 10.88
N ALA A 119 -22.75 7.22 10.54
CA ALA A 119 -22.65 8.66 10.32
C ALA A 119 -22.22 9.41 11.60
N ASP A 120 -22.83 9.08 12.74
CA ASP A 120 -22.42 9.59 14.07
C ASP A 120 -20.93 9.27 14.37
N ALA A 121 -20.49 8.05 13.99
CA ALA A 121 -19.11 7.61 14.19
C ALA A 121 -18.13 8.42 13.32
N PHE A 122 -18.45 8.67 12.05
CA PHE A 122 -17.64 9.53 11.19
C PHE A 122 -17.59 10.97 11.73
N ALA A 123 -18.72 11.53 12.14
CA ALA A 123 -18.78 12.87 12.70
C ALA A 123 -17.94 13.01 13.98
N ARG A 124 -18.03 12.04 14.88
CA ARG A 124 -17.22 12.05 16.11
C ARG A 124 -15.74 11.84 15.83
N GLY A 125 -15.38 11.02 14.84
CA GLY A 125 -14.00 10.83 14.41
C GLY A 125 -13.40 12.13 13.87
N ALA A 126 -14.09 12.80 12.95
CA ALA A 126 -13.67 14.09 12.40
C ALA A 126 -13.52 15.16 13.48
N ALA A 127 -14.49 15.26 14.39
CA ALA A 127 -14.43 16.18 15.52
C ALA A 127 -13.25 15.90 16.46
N ALA A 128 -12.96 14.63 16.76
CA ALA A 128 -11.82 14.24 17.59
C ALA A 128 -10.48 14.58 16.92
N ALA A 129 -10.36 14.32 15.61
CA ALA A 129 -9.19 14.68 14.83
C ALA A 129 -8.96 16.20 14.80
N ARG A 130 -10.00 17.01 14.60
CA ARG A 130 -9.88 18.46 14.61
C ARG A 130 -9.52 19.01 15.99
N ALA A 131 -10.10 18.45 17.04
CA ALA A 131 -9.85 18.88 18.42
C ALA A 131 -8.43 18.55 18.91
N CYS A 132 -7.75 17.57 18.31
CA CYS A 132 -6.39 17.19 18.72
C CYS A 132 -5.31 18.14 18.20
N VAL A 133 -5.61 18.94 17.18
CA VAL A 133 -4.66 19.89 16.56
C VAL A 133 -4.81 21.26 17.22
N ALA A 134 -3.72 21.80 17.76
CA ALA A 134 -3.75 23.10 18.44
C ALA A 134 -4.14 24.24 17.49
N HIS A 135 -3.64 24.23 16.26
CA HIS A 135 -3.89 25.22 15.22
C HIS A 135 -4.37 24.55 13.92
N PRO A 136 -5.67 24.13 13.84
CA PRO A 136 -6.19 23.45 12.65
C PRO A 136 -6.08 24.31 11.40
N GLN A 137 -5.55 23.72 10.32
CA GLN A 137 -5.43 24.35 9.01
C GLN A 137 -6.46 23.76 8.05
N GLU A 138 -7.11 24.65 7.26
CA GLU A 138 -7.96 24.20 6.17
C GLU A 138 -7.13 23.73 4.96
N GLY A 139 -7.71 22.86 4.13
CA GLY A 139 -6.99 22.25 3.03
C GLY A 139 -6.11 21.06 3.44
N THR A 140 -6.41 20.44 4.60
CA THR A 140 -5.69 19.28 5.13
C THR A 140 -6.63 18.08 5.33
N ILE A 141 -6.10 16.98 5.82
CA ILE A 141 -6.86 15.79 6.25
C ILE A 141 -8.10 16.15 7.09
N LEU A 142 -8.03 17.23 7.88
CA LEU A 142 -9.15 17.69 8.73
C LEU A 142 -10.33 18.13 7.86
N THR A 143 -10.08 18.95 6.83
CA THR A 143 -11.11 19.42 5.90
C THR A 143 -11.74 18.25 5.14
N VAL A 144 -10.92 17.27 4.72
CA VAL A 144 -11.38 16.08 4.00
C VAL A 144 -12.26 15.20 4.89
N ALA A 145 -11.85 14.99 6.15
CA ALA A 145 -12.60 14.20 7.12
C ALA A 145 -13.94 14.88 7.48
N ASP A 146 -13.94 16.21 7.71
CA ASP A 146 -15.16 16.96 8.01
C ASP A 146 -16.17 16.92 6.86
N ALA A 147 -15.70 17.05 5.61
CA ALA A 147 -16.56 16.99 4.42
C ALA A 147 -17.22 15.60 4.27
N GLY A 148 -16.42 14.54 4.40
CA GLY A 148 -16.93 13.17 4.36
C GLY A 148 -17.94 12.87 5.48
N ALA A 149 -17.64 13.32 6.70
CA ALA A 149 -18.52 13.15 7.85
C ALA A 149 -19.84 13.91 7.69
N ALA A 150 -19.81 15.15 7.23
CA ALA A 150 -21.01 15.95 7.00
C ALA A 150 -21.95 15.30 5.96
N ALA A 151 -21.40 14.84 4.84
CA ALA A 151 -22.18 14.16 3.80
C ALA A 151 -22.75 12.81 4.29
N ALA A 152 -22.01 12.08 5.13
CA ALA A 152 -22.51 10.86 5.75
C ALA A 152 -23.73 11.13 6.65
N VAL A 153 -23.68 12.20 7.47
CA VAL A 153 -24.83 12.61 8.33
C VAL A 153 -26.03 13.00 7.47
N GLU A 154 -25.85 13.83 6.44
CA GLU A 154 -26.93 14.20 5.52
C GLU A 154 -27.59 12.99 4.85
N ALA A 155 -26.78 12.02 4.40
CA ALA A 155 -27.29 10.80 3.80
C ALA A 155 -28.07 9.93 4.81
N ALA A 156 -27.59 9.81 6.04
CA ALA A 156 -28.28 9.08 7.10
C ALA A 156 -29.58 9.75 7.52
N ASP A 157 -29.61 11.08 7.67
CA ASP A 157 -30.80 11.88 8.00
C ASP A 157 -31.87 11.79 6.90
N ALA A 158 -31.44 11.62 5.65
CA ALA A 158 -32.32 11.34 4.52
C ALA A 158 -32.88 9.91 4.48
N GLY A 159 -32.51 9.07 5.43
CA GLY A 159 -32.91 7.65 5.50
C GLY A 159 -32.16 6.73 4.56
N GLY A 160 -30.95 7.13 4.15
CA GLY A 160 -30.07 6.33 3.30
C GLY A 160 -29.60 5.03 3.94
N SER A 161 -29.27 4.05 3.11
CA SER A 161 -28.67 2.78 3.53
C SER A 161 -27.19 2.97 3.93
N LEU A 162 -26.56 1.92 4.53
CA LEU A 162 -25.10 1.92 4.77
C LEU A 162 -24.30 2.24 3.50
N ASN A 163 -24.73 1.72 2.37
CA ASN A 163 -24.11 2.01 1.08
C ASN A 163 -24.20 3.51 0.73
N ASP A 164 -25.37 4.12 0.92
CA ASP A 164 -25.59 5.54 0.59
C ASP A 164 -24.76 6.45 1.50
N VAL A 165 -24.68 6.13 2.78
CA VAL A 165 -23.84 6.83 3.78
C VAL A 165 -22.36 6.75 3.40
N CYS A 166 -21.85 5.55 3.09
CA CYS A 166 -20.45 5.38 2.70
C CYS A 166 -20.14 6.04 1.36
N ALA A 167 -21.05 5.94 0.37
CA ALA A 167 -20.86 6.56 -0.94
C ALA A 167 -20.80 8.09 -0.81
N ALA A 168 -21.75 8.70 -0.09
CA ALA A 168 -21.78 10.14 0.15
C ALA A 168 -20.50 10.63 0.87
N ALA A 169 -20.02 9.86 1.87
CA ALA A 169 -18.78 10.18 2.56
C ALA A 169 -17.56 10.17 1.62
N VAL A 170 -17.46 9.15 0.76
CA VAL A 170 -16.35 9.02 -0.20
C VAL A 170 -16.40 10.15 -1.22
N ASP A 171 -17.55 10.40 -1.85
CA ASP A 171 -17.70 11.41 -2.88
C ASP A 171 -17.35 12.81 -2.36
N ALA A 172 -17.87 13.18 -1.18
CA ALA A 172 -17.59 14.47 -0.56
C ALA A 172 -16.11 14.60 -0.12
N ALA A 173 -15.52 13.53 0.41
CA ALA A 173 -14.11 13.53 0.79
C ALA A 173 -13.18 13.66 -0.44
N GLN A 174 -13.48 12.99 -1.55
CA GLN A 174 -12.74 13.13 -2.82
C GLN A 174 -12.86 14.55 -3.39
N GLU A 175 -14.06 15.13 -3.37
CA GLU A 175 -14.26 16.52 -3.80
C GLU A 175 -13.50 17.52 -2.90
N ALA A 176 -13.52 17.32 -1.59
CA ALA A 176 -12.77 18.14 -0.64
C ALA A 176 -11.27 17.99 -0.86
N LEU A 177 -10.76 16.76 -1.06
CA LEU A 177 -9.37 16.49 -1.37
C LEU A 177 -8.90 17.24 -2.62
N ALA A 178 -9.69 17.19 -3.70
CA ALA A 178 -9.36 17.88 -4.95
C ALA A 178 -9.27 19.41 -4.77
N ARG A 179 -9.94 19.99 -3.76
CA ARG A 179 -9.93 21.43 -3.46
C ARG A 179 -8.88 21.85 -2.42
N THR A 180 -8.15 20.92 -1.83
CA THR A 180 -7.11 21.25 -0.83
C THR A 180 -6.05 22.24 -1.35
N PRO A 181 -5.61 22.21 -2.65
CA PRO A 181 -4.68 23.20 -3.18
C PRO A 181 -5.25 24.64 -3.22
N ASP A 182 -6.58 24.78 -3.29
CA ASP A 182 -7.22 26.09 -3.28
C ASP A 182 -7.25 26.71 -1.87
N GLN A 183 -7.11 25.89 -0.83
CA GLN A 183 -7.25 26.27 0.57
C GLN A 183 -5.92 26.42 1.30
N LEU A 184 -4.88 25.69 0.86
CA LEU A 184 -3.56 25.70 1.49
C LEU A 184 -2.49 26.12 0.47
N GLU A 185 -1.80 27.21 0.75
CA GLU A 185 -0.85 27.84 -0.18
C GLU A 185 0.33 26.92 -0.54
N ALA A 186 0.84 26.14 0.40
CA ALA A 186 1.93 25.20 0.17
C ALA A 186 1.53 24.13 -0.88
N LEU A 187 0.31 23.60 -0.80
CA LEU A 187 -0.22 22.62 -1.77
C LEU A 187 -0.42 23.24 -3.15
N ARG A 188 -0.92 24.49 -3.19
CA ARG A 188 -1.10 25.21 -4.45
C ARG A 188 0.21 25.46 -5.16
N HIS A 189 1.26 25.88 -4.44
CA HIS A 189 2.58 26.09 -5.01
C HIS A 189 3.21 24.80 -5.53
N ALA A 190 3.05 23.70 -4.80
CA ALA A 190 3.55 22.39 -5.22
C ALA A 190 2.67 21.70 -6.29
N GLY A 191 1.45 22.19 -6.54
CA GLY A 191 0.51 21.59 -7.50
C GLY A 191 -0.01 20.22 -7.10
N VAL A 192 -0.05 19.92 -5.79
CA VAL A 192 -0.45 18.62 -5.23
C VAL A 192 -1.63 18.76 -4.27
N VAL A 193 -2.34 17.66 -4.03
CA VAL A 193 -3.38 17.56 -3.00
C VAL A 193 -2.77 17.19 -1.65
N ASP A 194 -3.54 17.33 -0.56
CA ASP A 194 -3.08 16.97 0.79
C ASP A 194 -2.81 15.47 0.95
N ALA A 195 -1.61 15.11 1.36
CA ALA A 195 -1.16 13.74 1.55
C ALA A 195 -1.98 13.00 2.63
N GLY A 196 -2.24 13.65 3.76
CA GLY A 196 -3.07 13.10 4.84
C GLY A 196 -4.52 12.89 4.39
N GLY A 197 -5.07 13.85 3.65
CA GLY A 197 -6.41 13.77 3.04
C GLY A 197 -6.53 12.61 2.04
N ALA A 198 -5.50 12.36 1.23
CA ALA A 198 -5.45 11.20 0.34
C ALA A 198 -5.54 9.88 1.13
N GLY A 199 -4.81 9.77 2.25
CA GLY A 199 -4.93 8.64 3.16
C GLY A 199 -6.32 8.51 3.79
N CYS A 200 -6.96 9.61 4.18
CA CYS A 200 -8.33 9.62 4.70
C CYS A 200 -9.35 9.08 3.66
N VAL A 201 -9.23 9.50 2.42
CA VAL A 201 -10.08 8.99 1.32
C VAL A 201 -9.94 7.47 1.17
N LEU A 202 -8.71 6.92 1.20
CA LEU A 202 -8.49 5.45 1.14
C LEU A 202 -9.18 4.70 2.28
N MET A 203 -9.21 5.30 3.49
CA MET A 203 -9.92 4.71 4.64
C MET A 203 -11.42 4.66 4.41
N LEU A 204 -12.03 5.74 3.89
CA LEU A 204 -13.46 5.82 3.56
C LEU A 204 -13.82 4.89 2.39
N GLU A 205 -13.00 4.84 1.34
CA GLU A 205 -13.16 3.88 0.24
C GLU A 205 -13.12 2.43 0.73
N SER A 206 -12.28 2.12 1.71
CA SER A 206 -12.20 0.80 2.32
C SER A 206 -13.49 0.45 3.07
N PHE A 207 -14.13 1.40 3.76
CA PHE A 207 -15.47 1.21 4.33
C PHE A 207 -16.50 0.91 3.25
N HIS A 208 -16.55 1.71 2.20
CA HIS A 208 -17.49 1.54 1.10
C HIS A 208 -17.33 0.20 0.40
N ARG A 209 -16.09 -0.27 0.20
CA ARG A 209 -15.80 -1.60 -0.35
C ARG A 209 -16.33 -2.72 0.54
N VAL A 210 -16.13 -2.63 1.85
CA VAL A 210 -16.67 -3.63 2.79
C VAL A 210 -18.18 -3.68 2.73
N VAL A 211 -18.85 -2.53 2.80
CA VAL A 211 -20.31 -2.43 2.78
C VAL A 211 -20.91 -2.94 1.47
N THR A 212 -20.26 -2.69 0.33
CA THR A 212 -20.76 -3.13 -0.98
C THR A 212 -20.42 -4.58 -1.31
N GLY A 213 -19.54 -5.23 -0.53
CA GLY A 213 -19.05 -6.58 -0.84
C GLY A 213 -18.28 -6.66 -2.17
N ARG A 214 -17.84 -5.53 -2.71
CA ARG A 214 -17.05 -5.46 -3.95
C ARG A 214 -15.58 -5.76 -3.67
N TRP A 215 -15.30 -7.04 -3.44
CA TRP A 215 -13.96 -7.58 -3.32
C TRP A 215 -13.53 -8.10 -4.68
N THR A 216 -12.41 -7.65 -5.17
CA THR A 216 -11.77 -8.27 -6.33
C THR A 216 -10.78 -9.33 -5.85
N THR A 217 -10.46 -10.31 -6.69
CA THR A 217 -9.34 -11.25 -6.45
C THR A 217 -8.01 -10.51 -6.23
N THR A 218 -7.90 -9.27 -6.71
CA THR A 218 -6.78 -8.35 -6.45
C THR A 218 -6.78 -7.88 -5.00
N ASP A 219 -7.94 -7.58 -4.40
CA ASP A 219 -8.05 -7.19 -2.99
C ASP A 219 -7.71 -8.37 -2.07
N GLU A 220 -8.11 -9.61 -2.41
CA GLU A 220 -7.65 -10.82 -1.73
C GLU A 220 -6.12 -11.02 -1.87
N GLY A 221 -5.55 -10.65 -3.00
CA GLY A 221 -4.11 -10.62 -3.24
C GLY A 221 -3.38 -9.58 -2.38
N LEU A 222 -3.95 -8.37 -2.22
CA LEU A 222 -3.44 -7.30 -1.36
C LEU A 222 -3.52 -7.66 0.13
N LEU A 223 -4.61 -8.30 0.57
CA LEU A 223 -4.75 -8.86 1.90
C LEU A 223 -3.69 -9.94 2.17
N SER A 224 -3.11 -10.50 1.10
CA SER A 224 -2.08 -11.53 1.18
C SER A 224 -0.65 -11.02 1.28
N ALA A 225 -0.36 -9.76 1.16
CA ALA A 225 0.99 -9.21 1.04
C ALA A 225 1.65 -8.70 2.34
N GLY A 226 1.01 -8.83 3.51
CA GLY A 226 1.59 -8.34 4.78
C GLY A 226 2.33 -9.41 5.59
N PRO A 227 3.39 -9.05 6.35
CA PRO A 227 4.24 -9.99 7.10
C PRO A 227 3.53 -10.76 8.24
N ALA A 228 2.36 -10.30 8.71
CA ALA A 228 1.57 -10.97 9.76
C ALA A 228 0.80 -12.21 9.27
N LEU A 229 0.93 -12.59 8.02
CA LEU A 229 0.09 -13.57 7.35
C LEU A 229 0.56 -15.03 7.45
N HIS A 230 1.61 -15.33 8.20
CA HIS A 230 1.97 -16.72 8.49
C HIS A 230 0.91 -17.48 9.30
N ARG A 231 -0.10 -16.78 9.83
CA ARG A 231 -1.23 -17.38 10.60
C ARG A 231 -2.55 -17.41 9.83
N ARG A 232 -2.49 -17.35 8.50
CA ARG A 232 -3.64 -17.25 7.58
C ARG A 232 -4.62 -18.40 7.58
N SER A 233 -4.20 -19.60 7.96
CA SER A 233 -5.10 -20.76 7.94
C SER A 233 -6.29 -20.58 8.91
N GLU A 234 -6.08 -19.87 9.99
CA GLU A 234 -7.10 -19.66 11.04
C GLU A 234 -8.09 -18.55 10.66
N TRP A 235 -7.65 -17.46 10.01
CA TRP A 235 -8.54 -16.38 9.56
C TRP A 235 -9.49 -16.79 8.43
N ARG A 236 -9.08 -17.71 7.57
CA ARG A 236 -9.96 -18.25 6.50
C ARG A 236 -11.13 -19.04 7.04
N HIS A 237 -10.98 -19.72 8.18
CA HIS A 237 -12.05 -20.47 8.81
C HIS A 237 -13.09 -19.56 9.48
N LEU A 238 -12.73 -18.34 9.84
CA LEU A 238 -13.61 -17.37 10.49
C LEU A 238 -14.47 -16.57 9.50
N SER A 239 -14.04 -16.41 8.25
CA SER A 239 -14.84 -15.82 7.18
C SER A 239 -15.85 -16.78 6.55
N ALA A 240 -15.74 -18.10 6.81
CA ALA A 240 -16.63 -19.11 6.28
C ALA A 240 -17.97 -19.24 7.05
N SER A 241 -18.17 -18.48 8.13
CA SER A 241 -19.40 -18.50 8.94
C SER A 241 -20.45 -17.46 8.50
N GLY A 242 -20.21 -16.74 7.40
CA GLY A 242 -21.23 -15.92 6.74
C GLY A 242 -22.20 -16.78 5.94
N PRO A 243 -23.45 -16.33 5.71
CA PRO A 243 -24.43 -17.11 4.98
C PRO A 243 -23.90 -17.43 3.57
N THR A 244 -23.81 -18.70 3.27
CA THR A 244 -23.49 -19.22 1.93
C THR A 244 -24.49 -18.67 0.92
N LEU A 245 -24.07 -17.69 0.12
CA LEU A 245 -24.81 -17.28 -1.06
C LEU A 245 -24.79 -18.43 -2.06
N ARG A 246 -25.93 -19.15 -2.14
CA ARG A 246 -26.21 -20.08 -3.23
C ARG A 246 -26.11 -19.30 -4.53
N ALA A 247 -25.31 -19.81 -5.45
CA ALA A 247 -25.28 -19.35 -6.83
C ALA A 247 -26.70 -19.38 -7.41
N ALA A 248 -27.30 -18.21 -7.59
CA ALA A 248 -28.51 -18.07 -8.37
C ALA A 248 -28.08 -18.07 -9.85
N THR A 249 -28.47 -19.12 -10.55
CA THR A 249 -28.41 -19.20 -12.01
C THR A 249 -29.22 -18.05 -12.61
N VAL A 250 -28.54 -17.13 -13.27
CA VAL A 250 -29.17 -16.07 -14.07
C VAL A 250 -29.54 -16.66 -15.42
N PRO A 251 -30.82 -16.58 -15.86
CA PRO A 251 -31.19 -16.98 -17.21
C PRO A 251 -30.66 -15.96 -18.24
N ALA A 252 -30.11 -16.47 -19.33
CA ALA A 252 -29.75 -15.65 -20.48
C ALA A 252 -31.02 -15.10 -21.16
N ALA A 253 -31.20 -13.77 -21.12
CA ALA A 253 -32.10 -13.08 -22.06
C ALA A 253 -31.79 -11.59 -22.12
N ALA A 254 -31.74 -11.14 -23.41
CA ALA A 254 -31.93 -9.82 -23.94
C ALA A 254 -30.74 -8.87 -24.05
N ALA A 255 -30.15 -8.88 -25.25
CA ALA A 255 -29.52 -7.73 -25.87
C ALA A 255 -30.53 -6.60 -26.00
N ASP A 256 -30.08 -5.38 -25.74
CA ASP A 256 -30.59 -4.03 -26.00
C ASP A 256 -30.80 -3.20 -24.70
N ALA A 257 -29.69 -2.58 -24.25
CA ALA A 257 -29.79 -1.35 -23.49
C ALA A 257 -28.61 -0.45 -23.88
N PRO A 258 -28.81 0.88 -24.00
CA PRO A 258 -27.78 1.79 -24.50
C PRO A 258 -26.65 1.95 -23.52
N ALA A 259 -25.45 2.10 -24.05
CA ALA A 259 -24.21 2.34 -23.31
C ALA A 259 -24.35 3.55 -22.39
N VAL A 260 -24.32 3.29 -21.08
CA VAL A 260 -24.12 4.34 -20.07
C VAL A 260 -22.63 4.69 -20.09
N PRO A 261 -22.25 5.98 -20.20
CA PRO A 261 -20.84 6.35 -20.17
C PRO A 261 -20.25 5.98 -18.81
N ALA A 262 -19.13 5.29 -18.83
CA ALA A 262 -18.33 4.96 -17.66
C ALA A 262 -17.80 6.27 -17.04
N THR A 263 -18.48 6.79 -16.03
CA THR A 263 -17.95 7.82 -15.14
C THR A 263 -17.14 7.14 -14.05
N GLY A 264 -16.02 6.55 -14.45
CA GLY A 264 -14.94 6.25 -13.54
C GLY A 264 -14.17 7.54 -13.31
N HIS A 265 -14.45 8.26 -12.25
CA HIS A 265 -13.57 9.31 -11.77
C HIS A 265 -12.37 8.67 -11.06
N GLY A 266 -11.53 7.97 -11.85
CA GLY A 266 -10.20 7.64 -11.43
C GLY A 266 -9.42 8.93 -11.28
N TRP A 267 -8.87 9.20 -10.10
CA TRP A 267 -7.85 10.20 -9.90
C TRP A 267 -6.76 9.99 -10.95
N ARG A 268 -6.60 10.95 -11.87
CA ARG A 268 -5.53 10.96 -12.88
C ARG A 268 -4.34 11.67 -12.24
N PRO A 269 -3.13 11.08 -12.24
CA PRO A 269 -1.93 11.84 -11.95
C PRO A 269 -1.85 13.03 -12.90
N VAL A 270 -1.61 14.21 -12.36
CA VAL A 270 -1.24 15.38 -13.18
C VAL A 270 0.08 15.02 -13.83
N PRO A 271 0.31 15.27 -15.15
CA PRO A 271 1.57 14.97 -15.78
C PRO A 271 2.69 15.69 -15.04
N SER A 272 3.62 14.92 -14.51
CA SER A 272 4.85 15.40 -13.88
C SER A 272 5.71 16.09 -14.93
N GLY A 273 5.55 17.41 -15.03
CA GLY A 273 6.33 18.28 -15.91
C GLY A 273 7.13 19.34 -15.18
N HIS A 274 7.20 19.24 -13.84
CA HIS A 274 8.06 20.09 -13.02
C HIS A 274 8.65 19.25 -11.91
N ASP A 275 9.96 19.12 -11.91
CA ASP A 275 10.73 18.62 -10.78
C ASP A 275 10.57 19.64 -9.63
N PRO A 276 10.06 19.25 -8.45
CA PRO A 276 9.92 20.17 -7.31
C PRO A 276 11.25 20.70 -6.79
N LEU A 277 12.38 20.20 -7.30
CA LEU A 277 13.73 20.53 -6.87
C LEU A 277 14.45 21.57 -7.75
N ASP A 278 13.83 22.10 -8.81
CA ASP A 278 14.44 23.11 -9.67
C ASP A 278 14.43 24.56 -9.08
N HIS A 279 14.17 24.71 -7.80
CA HIS A 279 14.35 25.98 -7.10
C HIS A 279 15.65 25.98 -6.29
N GLU A 280 16.77 26.11 -6.96
CA GLU A 280 18.01 26.60 -6.34
C GLU A 280 17.75 28.00 -5.76
N GLY A 281 17.59 28.08 -4.43
CA GLY A 281 17.77 29.36 -3.74
C GLY A 281 16.73 29.81 -2.72
N GLU A 282 15.72 29.04 -2.34
CA GLU A 282 14.92 29.41 -1.17
C GLU A 282 15.25 28.50 0.00
N ALA A 283 15.67 29.11 1.09
CA ALA A 283 16.14 28.49 2.32
C ALA A 283 15.14 27.45 2.84
N ILE A 284 15.60 26.20 3.01
CA ILE A 284 14.95 25.18 3.79
C ILE A 284 14.71 25.76 5.18
N GLY A 285 13.40 26.00 5.51
CA GLY A 285 12.89 26.06 6.87
C GLY A 285 13.12 27.34 7.66
N THR A 286 12.08 28.16 7.72
CA THR A 286 11.85 29.06 8.87
C THR A 286 11.10 28.32 10.01
N GLY A 287 10.95 26.99 9.94
CA GLY A 287 10.30 26.15 10.95
C GLY A 287 11.28 25.48 11.92
N PRO A 288 10.79 24.90 13.03
CA PRO A 288 11.59 24.19 14.02
C PRO A 288 12.42 23.04 13.43
N ALA A 289 13.60 22.79 14.02
CA ALA A 289 14.57 21.85 13.51
C ALA A 289 14.32 20.38 13.93
N TYR A 290 13.56 20.16 14.99
CA TYR A 290 13.36 18.82 15.60
C TYR A 290 11.89 18.47 15.77
N GLU A 291 11.55 17.21 15.48
CA GLU A 291 10.36 16.54 15.95
C GLU A 291 10.64 15.85 17.29
N VAL A 292 9.78 16.06 18.27
CA VAL A 292 9.83 15.38 19.57
C VAL A 292 8.51 14.66 19.80
N MET A 293 8.59 13.36 20.03
CA MET A 293 7.45 12.51 20.38
C MET A 293 7.73 11.75 21.67
N TYR A 294 6.73 11.64 22.55
CA TYR A 294 6.78 10.75 23.71
C TYR A 294 5.40 10.37 24.21
N LEU A 295 5.33 9.22 24.90
CA LEU A 295 4.15 8.85 25.68
C LEU A 295 4.30 9.41 27.07
N LEU A 296 3.22 10.02 27.63
CA LEU A 296 3.21 10.60 28.95
C LEU A 296 2.23 9.83 29.84
N SER A 297 2.75 9.25 30.91
CA SER A 297 1.99 8.55 31.95
C SER A 297 2.13 9.26 33.31
N ASN A 298 1.38 8.81 34.31
CA ASN A 298 1.41 9.38 35.67
C ASN A 298 1.21 10.92 35.68
N THR A 299 0.19 11.40 34.99
CA THR A 299 -0.13 12.82 34.82
C THR A 299 -1.60 13.10 35.16
N THR A 300 -1.96 14.37 35.29
CA THR A 300 -3.35 14.84 35.43
C THR A 300 -3.75 15.69 34.23
N GLU A 301 -5.06 15.85 34.00
CA GLU A 301 -5.55 16.72 32.93
C GLU A 301 -5.08 18.17 33.06
N GLU A 302 -4.95 18.68 34.30
CA GLU A 302 -4.42 20.00 34.55
C GLU A 302 -2.94 20.11 34.17
N ALA A 303 -2.15 19.09 34.50
CA ALA A 303 -0.73 19.03 34.14
C ALA A 303 -0.57 18.94 32.62
N VAL A 304 -1.42 18.18 31.94
CA VAL A 304 -1.43 18.09 30.46
C VAL A 304 -1.80 19.42 29.83
N LYS A 305 -2.80 20.14 30.34
CA LYS A 305 -3.14 21.51 29.87
C LYS A 305 -1.98 22.49 30.03
N ALA A 306 -1.29 22.42 31.18
CA ALA A 306 -0.10 23.25 31.43
C ALA A 306 1.05 22.89 30.50
N LEU A 307 1.27 21.58 30.25
CA LEU A 307 2.24 21.06 29.28
C LEU A 307 1.93 21.58 27.88
N THR A 308 0.70 21.40 27.40
CA THR A 308 0.24 21.89 26.10
C THR A 308 0.55 23.38 25.93
N SER A 309 0.20 24.21 26.93
CA SER A 309 0.51 25.64 26.89
C SER A 309 2.01 25.95 26.89
N THR A 310 2.83 25.07 27.46
CA THR A 310 4.29 25.24 27.49
C THR A 310 4.90 24.85 26.14
N LEU A 311 4.50 23.72 25.58
CA LEU A 311 4.98 23.23 24.28
C LEU A 311 4.54 24.14 23.13
N ASP A 312 3.34 24.71 23.19
CA ASP A 312 2.82 25.67 22.20
C ASP A 312 3.67 26.96 22.09
N ARG A 313 4.41 27.32 23.16
CA ARG A 313 5.37 28.41 23.13
C ARG A 313 6.78 28.02 22.70
N LEU A 314 7.09 26.72 22.76
CA LEU A 314 8.41 26.20 22.38
C LEU A 314 8.52 25.89 20.89
N GLY A 315 7.38 25.67 20.23
CA GLY A 315 7.38 25.27 18.83
C GLY A 315 6.01 25.24 18.20
N ASP A 316 5.88 24.49 17.13
CA ASP A 316 4.65 24.35 16.35
C ASP A 316 4.24 22.87 16.15
N SER A 317 3.22 22.63 15.31
CA SER A 317 2.71 21.28 14.98
C SER A 317 2.38 20.44 16.21
N LEU A 318 1.95 21.12 17.31
CA LEU A 318 1.67 20.49 18.59
C LEU A 318 0.41 19.63 18.55
N LEU A 319 0.56 18.37 18.93
CA LEU A 319 -0.50 17.39 19.15
C LEU A 319 -0.33 16.75 20.54
N VAL A 320 -1.37 16.82 21.37
CA VAL A 320 -1.42 16.13 22.66
C VAL A 320 -2.71 15.36 22.75
N VAL A 321 -2.64 14.05 22.63
CA VAL A 321 -3.81 13.17 22.49
C VAL A 321 -3.73 12.00 23.46
N GLY A 322 -4.87 11.59 23.99
CA GLY A 322 -4.94 10.44 24.91
C GLY A 322 -6.03 10.61 25.95
N GLY A 323 -5.78 10.05 27.12
CA GLY A 323 -6.70 10.04 28.27
C GLY A 323 -5.96 9.85 29.59
N PRO A 324 -6.69 9.71 30.70
CA PRO A 324 -6.12 9.78 32.05
C PRO A 324 -4.96 8.84 32.33
N GLU A 325 -4.92 7.71 31.63
CA GLU A 325 -3.87 6.70 31.85
C GLU A 325 -2.61 6.96 31.01
N LEU A 326 -2.78 7.49 29.78
CA LEU A 326 -1.68 7.63 28.83
C LEU A 326 -1.98 8.70 27.78
N TRP A 327 -1.01 9.59 27.55
CA TRP A 327 -1.06 10.62 26.52
C TRP A 327 0.07 10.42 25.52
N ASN A 328 -0.20 10.70 24.25
CA ASN A 328 0.81 10.80 23.19
C ASN A 328 1.04 12.30 22.94
N VAL A 329 2.29 12.71 23.04
CA VAL A 329 2.74 14.09 22.81
C VAL A 329 3.62 14.12 21.58
N HIS A 330 3.32 15.04 20.66
CA HIS A 330 4.06 15.31 19.45
C HIS A 330 4.21 16.81 19.28
N VAL A 331 5.42 17.31 19.04
CA VAL A 331 5.69 18.73 18.85
C VAL A 331 6.94 18.94 18.01
N HIS A 332 6.95 19.98 17.17
CA HIS A 332 8.13 20.43 16.45
C HIS A 332 8.76 21.60 17.21
N VAL A 333 10.05 21.52 17.54
CA VAL A 333 10.77 22.49 18.38
C VAL A 333 12.21 22.69 17.89
N ASP A 334 12.81 23.83 18.25
CA ASP A 334 14.25 24.05 18.09
C ASP A 334 15.05 23.52 19.28
N ASP A 335 14.43 23.45 20.46
CA ASP A 335 15.03 22.89 21.68
C ASP A 335 14.31 21.62 22.12
N PRO A 336 14.76 20.44 21.66
CA PRO A 336 14.15 19.17 22.04
C PRO A 336 14.35 18.84 23.53
N GLY A 337 15.40 19.39 24.16
CA GLY A 337 15.63 19.24 25.58
C GLY A 337 14.52 19.89 26.40
N ALA A 338 14.18 21.15 26.10
CA ALA A 338 13.12 21.88 26.76
C ALA A 338 11.74 21.19 26.60
N ALA A 339 11.47 20.59 25.43
CA ALA A 339 10.24 19.84 25.21
C ALA A 339 10.14 18.56 26.07
N VAL A 340 11.24 17.83 26.22
CA VAL A 340 11.32 16.64 27.09
C VAL A 340 11.22 17.04 28.57
N GLU A 341 11.91 18.10 29.02
CA GLU A 341 11.88 18.60 30.40
C GLU A 341 10.47 19.08 30.80
N ALA A 342 9.74 19.69 29.85
CA ALA A 342 8.34 20.03 30.06
C ALA A 342 7.49 18.77 30.31
N GLY A 343 7.73 17.71 29.55
CA GLY A 343 7.10 16.40 29.75
C GLY A 343 7.42 15.79 31.11
N VAL A 344 8.69 15.83 31.54
CA VAL A 344 9.13 15.35 32.88
C VAL A 344 8.44 16.13 34.00
N THR A 345 8.22 17.43 33.81
CA THR A 345 7.51 18.28 34.79
C THR A 345 6.01 17.92 34.89
N ALA A 346 5.40 17.52 33.75
CA ALA A 346 3.99 17.20 33.70
C ALA A 346 3.66 15.74 34.10
N GLY A 347 4.63 14.83 34.03
CA GLY A 347 4.40 13.42 34.32
C GLY A 347 5.66 12.57 34.05
N ARG A 348 5.45 11.36 33.56
CA ARG A 348 6.54 10.44 33.20
C ARG A 348 6.55 10.20 31.68
N PRO A 349 7.45 10.86 30.94
CA PRO A 349 7.65 10.57 29.52
C PRO A 349 8.32 9.22 29.32
N GLU A 350 7.79 8.45 28.38
CA GLU A 350 8.27 7.14 27.99
C GLU A 350 8.34 7.07 26.45
N ARG A 351 9.18 6.17 25.90
CA ARG A 351 9.36 6.00 24.45
C ARG A 351 9.69 7.30 23.72
N ILE A 352 10.55 8.12 24.32
CA ILE A 352 10.95 9.40 23.76
C ILE A 352 11.66 9.16 22.43
N ARG A 353 11.20 9.86 21.39
CA ARG A 353 11.83 9.91 20.07
C ARG A 353 12.11 11.36 19.72
N ILE A 354 13.30 11.64 19.26
CA ILE A 354 13.72 12.95 18.78
C ILE A 354 14.29 12.74 17.39
N THR A 355 13.70 13.41 16.40
CA THR A 355 14.10 13.36 14.99
C THR A 355 14.56 14.74 14.57
N HIS A 356 15.73 14.88 13.94
CA HIS A 356 16.22 16.14 13.39
C HIS A 356 15.86 16.19 11.91
N PHE A 357 15.01 17.13 11.48
CA PHE A 357 14.49 17.20 10.11
C PHE A 357 15.61 17.34 9.05
N ALA A 358 16.58 18.22 9.28
CA ALA A 358 17.68 18.35 8.33
C ALA A 358 18.55 17.08 8.21
N SER A 359 18.68 16.30 9.30
CA SER A 359 19.34 15.00 9.22
C SER A 359 18.50 13.96 8.47
N GLN A 360 17.19 14.04 8.56
CA GLN A 360 16.25 13.20 7.83
C GLN A 360 16.28 13.57 6.32
N VAL A 361 16.23 14.86 6.00
CA VAL A 361 16.38 15.37 4.64
C VAL A 361 17.81 15.10 4.12
N ALA A 362 18.86 15.39 4.91
CA ALA A 362 20.24 15.13 4.53
C ALA A 362 20.54 13.62 4.40
N SER A 363 19.90 12.76 5.18
CA SER A 363 19.97 11.32 4.95
C SER A 363 19.32 10.93 3.61
N ARG A 364 18.41 11.73 3.09
CA ARG A 364 17.83 11.59 1.75
C ARG A 364 18.69 12.26 0.67
N GLU A 365 19.27 13.42 0.95
CA GLU A 365 20.10 14.18 -0.01
C GLU A 365 21.58 13.75 -0.05
N HIS A 366 22.17 13.31 1.05
CA HIS A 366 23.57 12.84 1.11
C HIS A 366 23.75 11.40 0.64
N THR A 367 22.69 10.78 0.15
CA THR A 367 22.84 9.54 -0.57
C THR A 367 23.02 9.81 -2.06
N THR A 368 24.15 10.38 -2.47
CA THR A 368 24.90 9.84 -3.62
C THR A 368 25.32 8.39 -3.26
N SER A 369 24.55 7.69 -2.48
CA SER A 369 24.64 6.30 -2.23
C SER A 369 24.15 5.64 -3.50
N ARG A 370 25.06 4.99 -4.22
CA ARG A 370 24.71 4.07 -5.28
C ARG A 370 23.54 3.23 -4.78
N LEU A 371 22.38 3.38 -5.41
CA LEU A 371 21.28 2.47 -5.18
C LEU A 371 21.77 1.08 -5.60
N GLY A 372 21.90 0.18 -4.64
CA GLY A 372 22.21 -1.20 -4.94
C GLY A 372 20.96 -1.91 -5.46
N VAL A 373 21.13 -2.78 -6.44
CA VAL A 373 20.05 -3.64 -6.91
C VAL A 373 20.48 -5.09 -6.76
N VAL A 374 19.63 -5.91 -6.13
CA VAL A 374 19.77 -7.37 -6.07
C VAL A 374 18.63 -7.97 -6.88
N ALA A 375 18.92 -8.75 -7.89
CA ALA A 375 17.93 -9.37 -8.75
C ALA A 375 18.06 -10.91 -8.79
N CYS A 376 16.94 -11.61 -8.70
CA CYS A 376 16.89 -13.05 -8.84
C CYS A 376 16.69 -13.46 -10.30
N ALA A 377 17.51 -14.38 -10.80
CA ALA A 377 17.44 -14.87 -12.15
C ALA A 377 17.34 -16.41 -12.22
N ALA A 378 16.40 -16.91 -13.02
CA ALA A 378 16.20 -18.33 -13.24
C ALA A 378 17.03 -18.90 -14.38
N GLY A 379 17.59 -18.07 -15.26
CA GLY A 379 18.37 -18.45 -16.43
C GLY A 379 19.62 -17.58 -16.60
N PRO A 380 20.65 -18.08 -17.28
CA PRO A 380 21.91 -17.36 -17.44
C PRO A 380 21.77 -16.08 -18.28
N GLY A 381 20.89 -16.03 -19.28
CA GLY A 381 20.69 -14.84 -20.09
C GLY A 381 19.98 -13.74 -19.34
N VAL A 382 18.97 -14.07 -18.54
CA VAL A 382 18.34 -13.09 -17.62
C VAL A 382 19.36 -12.59 -16.61
N GLY A 383 20.21 -13.49 -16.06
CA GLY A 383 21.28 -13.10 -15.14
C GLY A 383 22.22 -12.08 -15.77
N ALA A 384 22.71 -12.37 -16.98
CA ALA A 384 23.60 -11.48 -17.72
C ALA A 384 22.95 -10.09 -17.99
N LEU A 385 21.66 -10.06 -18.34
CA LEU A 385 20.90 -8.83 -18.53
C LEU A 385 20.86 -7.99 -17.24
N PHE A 386 20.63 -8.63 -16.10
CA PHE A 386 20.59 -7.94 -14.80
C PHE A 386 21.97 -7.47 -14.36
N GLU A 387 23.03 -8.26 -14.60
CA GLU A 387 24.42 -7.87 -14.34
C GLU A 387 24.86 -6.67 -15.20
N GLU A 388 24.48 -6.66 -16.50
CA GLU A 388 24.75 -5.54 -17.40
C GLU A 388 24.06 -4.25 -16.93
N ALA A 389 22.88 -4.37 -16.36
CA ALA A 389 22.18 -3.25 -15.73
C ALA A 389 22.73 -2.87 -14.33
N GLY A 390 23.80 -3.53 -13.87
CA GLY A 390 24.48 -3.22 -12.61
C GLY A 390 23.89 -3.87 -11.36
N ALA A 391 23.01 -4.86 -11.49
CA ALA A 391 22.46 -5.59 -10.37
C ALA A 391 23.40 -6.71 -9.90
N VAL A 392 23.44 -6.98 -8.58
CA VAL A 392 23.99 -8.22 -8.03
C VAL A 392 22.97 -9.34 -8.26
N VAL A 393 23.38 -10.39 -8.97
CA VAL A 393 22.47 -11.45 -9.39
C VAL A 393 22.53 -12.65 -8.44
N VAL A 394 21.36 -13.09 -7.97
CA VAL A 394 21.19 -14.31 -7.20
C VAL A 394 20.47 -15.35 -8.06
N ALA A 395 21.10 -16.49 -8.29
CA ALA A 395 20.48 -17.59 -9.03
C ALA A 395 19.28 -18.15 -8.24
N SER A 396 18.06 -17.99 -8.82
CA SER A 396 16.81 -18.48 -8.24
C SER A 396 15.87 -18.95 -9.34
N GLY A 397 15.36 -20.17 -9.23
CA GLY A 397 14.47 -20.74 -10.24
C GLY A 397 13.80 -22.02 -9.74
N PRO A 398 13.06 -22.72 -10.60
CA PRO A 398 12.47 -24.00 -10.26
C PRO A 398 13.52 -24.97 -9.69
N ALA A 399 13.20 -25.63 -8.58
CA ALA A 399 14.06 -26.54 -7.83
C ALA A 399 15.30 -25.91 -7.14
N ARG A 400 15.57 -24.61 -7.31
CA ARG A 400 16.69 -23.91 -6.67
C ARG A 400 16.26 -22.48 -6.28
N ARG A 401 15.49 -22.36 -5.22
CA ARG A 401 15.04 -21.05 -4.71
C ARG A 401 16.13 -20.35 -3.92
N ALA A 402 16.26 -19.05 -4.12
CA ALA A 402 17.14 -18.23 -3.31
C ALA A 402 16.64 -18.21 -1.86
N SER A 403 17.52 -18.43 -0.92
CA SER A 403 17.22 -18.31 0.50
C SER A 403 17.38 -16.85 0.98
N ALA A 404 16.72 -16.49 2.08
CA ALA A 404 16.88 -15.17 2.69
C ALA A 404 18.34 -14.85 3.04
N GLY A 405 19.14 -15.86 3.44
CA GLY A 405 20.56 -15.69 3.69
C GLY A 405 21.36 -15.32 2.44
N GLN A 406 21.11 -16.00 1.31
CA GLN A 406 21.77 -15.67 0.05
C GLN A 406 21.39 -14.26 -0.45
N LEU A 407 20.12 -13.87 -0.28
CA LEU A 407 19.66 -12.52 -0.63
C LEU A 407 20.29 -11.47 0.28
N LEU A 408 20.41 -11.73 1.57
CA LEU A 408 21.10 -10.84 2.51
C LEU A 408 22.59 -10.69 2.18
N ASP A 409 23.26 -11.78 1.82
CA ASP A 409 24.66 -11.74 1.40
C ASP A 409 24.82 -10.91 0.10
N ALA A 410 23.91 -11.06 -0.85
CA ALA A 410 23.89 -10.24 -2.07
C ALA A 410 23.61 -8.75 -1.76
N VAL A 411 22.73 -8.46 -0.79
CA VAL A 411 22.50 -7.08 -0.31
C VAL A 411 23.81 -6.47 0.21
N ARG A 412 24.55 -7.20 1.03
CA ARG A 412 25.87 -6.76 1.54
C ARG A 412 26.89 -6.57 0.40
N GLU A 413 26.87 -7.46 -0.59
CA GLU A 413 27.77 -7.42 -1.75
C GLU A 413 27.59 -6.15 -2.59
N THR A 414 26.39 -5.56 -2.65
CA THR A 414 26.15 -4.27 -3.33
C THR A 414 27.03 -3.16 -2.76
N GLY A 415 27.38 -3.22 -1.47
CA GLY A 415 28.10 -2.15 -0.75
C GLY A 415 27.30 -0.85 -0.63
N ALA A 416 26.01 -0.87 -1.00
CA ALA A 416 25.13 0.28 -0.95
C ALA A 416 24.42 0.38 0.41
N THR A 417 24.09 1.61 0.83
CA THR A 417 23.30 1.84 2.06
C THR A 417 21.80 1.70 1.81
N VAL A 418 21.39 1.78 0.55
CA VAL A 418 20.02 1.52 0.12
C VAL A 418 20.03 0.49 -1.00
N VAL A 419 19.20 -0.55 -0.90
CA VAL A 419 19.18 -1.67 -1.85
C VAL A 419 17.75 -2.01 -2.25
N VAL A 420 17.53 -2.21 -3.56
CA VAL A 420 16.28 -2.76 -4.08
C VAL A 420 16.46 -4.25 -4.35
N LEU A 421 15.52 -5.07 -3.88
CA LEU A 421 15.46 -6.49 -4.17
C LEU A 421 14.35 -6.78 -5.20
N LEU A 422 14.70 -7.47 -6.28
CA LEU A 422 13.82 -7.96 -7.35
C LEU A 422 13.72 -9.50 -7.27
N PRO A 423 12.72 -10.06 -6.60
CA PRO A 423 12.60 -11.51 -6.38
C PRO A 423 12.41 -12.32 -7.66
N GLY A 424 11.75 -11.75 -8.70
CA GLY A 424 11.55 -12.37 -10.01
C GLY A 424 10.67 -13.62 -10.02
N ASP A 425 10.18 -14.07 -8.89
CA ASP A 425 9.19 -15.12 -8.74
C ASP A 425 8.42 -15.03 -7.42
N ARG A 426 7.21 -15.60 -7.39
CA ARG A 426 6.30 -15.54 -6.24
C ARG A 426 6.84 -16.22 -4.98
N ASP A 427 7.59 -17.31 -5.14
CA ASP A 427 8.07 -18.10 -4.00
C ASP A 427 9.28 -17.45 -3.33
N THR A 428 10.08 -16.69 -4.07
CA THR A 428 11.26 -15.96 -3.54
C THR A 428 10.88 -14.65 -2.83
N LEU A 429 9.68 -14.11 -3.07
CA LEU A 429 9.22 -12.85 -2.49
C LEU A 429 9.32 -12.83 -0.96
N MET A 430 8.87 -13.91 -0.31
CA MET A 430 8.96 -14.03 1.16
C MET A 430 10.40 -14.05 1.68
N ALA A 431 11.30 -14.71 0.95
CA ALA A 431 12.71 -14.74 1.32
C ALA A 431 13.36 -13.36 1.17
N ALA A 432 12.95 -12.58 0.15
CA ALA A 432 13.41 -11.21 -0.04
C ALA A 432 12.92 -10.27 1.08
N GLU A 433 11.67 -10.40 1.54
CA GLU A 433 11.16 -9.63 2.67
C GLU A 433 11.92 -9.93 3.98
N VAL A 434 12.24 -11.20 4.23
CA VAL A 434 13.05 -11.60 5.40
C VAL A 434 14.47 -11.03 5.28
N ALA A 435 15.08 -11.08 4.09
CA ALA A 435 16.40 -10.51 3.85
C ALA A 435 16.41 -8.99 4.04
N ALA A 436 15.41 -8.27 3.52
CA ALA A 436 15.27 -6.83 3.68
C ALA A 436 15.14 -6.44 5.17
N LYS A 437 14.33 -7.17 5.93
CA LYS A 437 14.20 -6.95 7.38
C LYS A 437 15.50 -7.20 8.13
N ALA A 438 16.26 -8.23 7.75
CA ALA A 438 17.56 -8.51 8.34
C ALA A 438 18.59 -7.42 8.00
N ALA A 439 18.62 -6.95 6.75
CA ALA A 439 19.46 -5.86 6.27
C ALA A 439 19.22 -4.55 7.06
N SER A 440 17.97 -4.24 7.38
CA SER A 440 17.61 -3.08 8.21
C SER A 440 18.23 -3.16 9.62
N GLY A 441 18.36 -4.35 10.17
CA GLY A 441 19.09 -4.59 11.45
C GLY A 441 20.59 -4.31 11.35
N GLU A 442 21.16 -4.28 10.15
CA GLU A 442 22.57 -3.98 9.85
C GLU A 442 22.79 -2.55 9.34
N GLY A 443 21.74 -1.72 9.32
CA GLY A 443 21.81 -0.33 8.89
C GLY A 443 21.72 -0.16 7.36
N ILE A 444 21.29 -1.18 6.60
CA ILE A 444 21.04 -1.12 5.16
C ILE A 444 19.54 -0.98 4.96
N ASP A 445 19.09 0.07 4.28
CA ASP A 445 17.69 0.26 3.93
C ASP A 445 17.35 -0.56 2.67
N ALA A 446 16.65 -1.68 2.83
CA ALA A 446 16.38 -2.61 1.76
C ALA A 446 14.88 -2.64 1.40
N HIS A 447 14.57 -2.36 0.12
CA HIS A 447 13.22 -2.29 -0.41
C HIS A 447 12.95 -3.48 -1.33
N VAL A 448 11.83 -4.18 -1.13
CA VAL A 448 11.42 -5.28 -1.99
C VAL A 448 10.39 -4.78 -3.01
N VAL A 449 10.76 -4.78 -4.29
CA VAL A 449 9.83 -4.56 -5.39
C VAL A 449 9.04 -5.85 -5.63
N PRO A 450 7.69 -5.81 -5.67
CA PRO A 450 6.86 -7.03 -5.73
C PRO A 450 6.81 -7.67 -7.12
N ALA A 451 7.98 -7.84 -7.76
CA ALA A 451 8.12 -8.54 -9.03
C ALA A 451 7.93 -10.05 -8.81
N ARG A 452 6.78 -10.55 -9.23
CA ARG A 452 6.36 -11.97 -9.07
C ARG A 452 6.77 -12.86 -10.23
N THR A 453 7.32 -12.26 -11.27
CA THR A 453 7.79 -12.95 -12.47
C THR A 453 9.03 -12.27 -13.02
N THR A 454 9.79 -13.02 -13.83
CA THR A 454 11.00 -12.50 -14.48
C THR A 454 10.71 -11.28 -15.35
N VAL A 455 9.58 -11.26 -16.09
CA VAL A 455 9.24 -10.12 -16.97
C VAL A 455 8.91 -8.88 -16.16
N GLN A 456 8.30 -9.01 -14.97
CA GLN A 456 8.07 -7.90 -14.05
C GLN A 456 9.38 -7.37 -13.45
N ALA A 457 10.35 -8.24 -13.19
CA ALA A 457 11.67 -7.81 -12.72
C ALA A 457 12.47 -7.10 -13.83
N ILE A 458 12.35 -7.55 -15.09
CA ILE A 458 12.93 -6.87 -16.26
C ILE A 458 12.32 -5.46 -16.41
N ALA A 459 10.99 -5.33 -16.40
CA ALA A 459 10.30 -4.06 -16.50
C ALA A 459 10.69 -3.09 -15.37
N ALA A 460 10.77 -3.61 -14.13
CA ALA A 460 11.21 -2.82 -12.99
C ALA A 460 12.64 -2.30 -13.17
N LEU A 461 13.55 -3.12 -13.67
CA LEU A 461 14.94 -2.73 -13.85
C LEU A 461 15.12 -1.78 -15.05
N ALA A 462 14.27 -1.90 -16.08
CA ALA A 462 14.31 -1.04 -17.26
C ALA A 462 14.01 0.45 -16.97
N VAL A 463 13.28 0.74 -15.91
CA VAL A 463 12.94 2.11 -15.49
C VAL A 463 13.91 2.68 -14.44
N LEU A 464 14.97 1.96 -14.08
CA LEU A 464 15.99 2.43 -13.15
C LEU A 464 16.75 3.60 -13.77
N ASP A 465 16.69 4.74 -13.13
CA ASP A 465 17.51 5.92 -13.44
C ASP A 465 18.71 6.01 -12.47
N PRO A 466 19.94 5.74 -12.92
CA PRO A 466 21.12 5.83 -12.06
C PRO A 466 21.41 7.24 -11.52
N ALA A 467 20.84 8.28 -12.16
CA ALA A 467 20.97 9.68 -11.73
C ALA A 467 19.78 10.12 -10.86
N GLY A 468 18.70 9.34 -10.85
CA GLY A 468 17.49 9.62 -10.09
C GLY A 468 17.65 9.36 -8.59
N SER A 469 16.77 9.96 -7.79
CA SER A 469 16.76 9.69 -6.35
C SER A 469 16.38 8.23 -6.08
N VAL A 470 16.86 7.69 -4.95
CA VAL A 470 16.48 6.34 -4.48
C VAL A 470 14.96 6.19 -4.45
N HIS A 471 14.28 7.17 -3.90
CA HIS A 471 12.82 7.18 -3.77
C HIS A 471 12.12 7.10 -5.13
N THR A 472 12.51 7.97 -6.07
CA THR A 472 11.96 7.98 -7.44
C THR A 472 12.16 6.63 -8.12
N ASN A 473 13.34 6.01 -7.96
CA ASN A 473 13.64 4.71 -8.53
C ASN A 473 12.77 3.59 -7.92
N VAL A 474 12.65 3.54 -6.58
CA VAL A 474 11.81 2.51 -5.92
C VAL A 474 10.34 2.62 -6.38
N VAL A 475 9.83 3.86 -6.52
CA VAL A 475 8.47 4.12 -7.03
C VAL A 475 8.31 3.66 -8.46
N ALA A 476 9.19 4.12 -9.36
CA ALA A 476 9.13 3.79 -10.77
C ALA A 476 9.25 2.27 -10.99
N MET A 477 10.21 1.63 -10.32
CA MET A 477 10.42 0.18 -10.39
C MET A 477 9.22 -0.62 -9.87
N THR A 478 8.62 -0.18 -8.75
CA THR A 478 7.41 -0.81 -8.21
C THR A 478 6.23 -0.62 -9.16
N GLY A 479 6.04 0.58 -9.69
CA GLY A 479 5.01 0.88 -10.66
C GLY A 479 5.13 0.01 -11.91
N ALA A 480 6.31 -0.06 -12.51
CA ALA A 480 6.59 -0.89 -13.68
C ALA A 480 6.32 -2.38 -13.41
N ALA A 481 6.81 -2.92 -12.28
CA ALA A 481 6.56 -4.31 -11.92
C ALA A 481 5.06 -4.64 -11.78
N VAL A 482 4.28 -3.74 -11.17
CA VAL A 482 2.85 -3.96 -10.92
C VAL A 482 2.02 -3.78 -12.20
N SER A 483 2.37 -2.82 -13.07
CA SER A 483 1.65 -2.57 -14.32
C SER A 483 1.92 -3.62 -15.39
N THR A 484 3.08 -4.29 -15.36
CA THR A 484 3.43 -5.33 -16.33
C THR A 484 2.57 -6.58 -16.14
N ARG A 485 1.68 -6.83 -17.09
CA ARG A 485 0.88 -8.06 -17.19
C ARG A 485 1.76 -9.19 -17.68
N HIS A 486 1.53 -10.39 -17.21
CA HIS A 486 2.43 -11.50 -17.50
C HIS A 486 1.73 -12.78 -17.91
N GLY A 487 2.39 -13.54 -18.75
CA GLY A 487 1.98 -14.88 -19.15
C GLY A 487 3.18 -15.76 -19.44
N ALA A 488 2.90 -17.02 -19.72
CA ALA A 488 3.93 -17.99 -20.08
C ALA A 488 3.35 -19.09 -20.98
N VAL A 489 4.23 -19.74 -21.71
CA VAL A 489 3.91 -20.98 -22.42
C VAL A 489 4.82 -22.09 -21.89
N THR A 490 4.24 -23.25 -21.61
CA THR A 490 4.99 -24.45 -21.15
C THR A 490 4.36 -25.74 -21.67
N VAL A 491 5.04 -26.85 -21.45
CA VAL A 491 4.54 -28.20 -21.80
C VAL A 491 4.25 -28.98 -20.53
N ALA A 492 3.06 -29.56 -20.43
CA ALA A 492 2.65 -30.37 -19.29
C ALA A 492 3.52 -31.60 -19.13
N THR A 493 4.07 -31.82 -17.95
CA THR A 493 4.87 -33.01 -17.61
C THR A 493 4.07 -34.09 -16.89
N LYS A 494 2.89 -33.77 -16.41
CA LYS A 494 1.97 -34.66 -15.69
C LYS A 494 0.52 -34.31 -15.98
N GLN A 495 -0.36 -35.27 -15.74
CA GLN A 495 -1.79 -35.01 -15.79
C GLN A 495 -2.21 -34.12 -14.58
N ALA A 496 -3.00 -33.11 -14.86
CA ALA A 496 -3.55 -32.22 -13.83
C ALA A 496 -4.90 -31.62 -14.26
N LEU A 497 -5.73 -31.27 -13.30
CA LEU A 497 -6.93 -30.48 -13.55
C LEU A 497 -6.55 -28.99 -13.49
N THR A 498 -6.89 -28.26 -14.54
CA THR A 498 -6.63 -26.82 -14.68
C THR A 498 -7.95 -26.09 -14.95
N TRP A 499 -7.93 -24.77 -14.91
CA TRP A 499 -9.10 -23.96 -15.29
C TRP A 499 -9.52 -24.14 -16.76
N ALA A 500 -8.56 -24.46 -17.65
CA ALA A 500 -8.84 -24.73 -19.05
C ALA A 500 -9.26 -26.19 -19.32
N GLY A 501 -9.28 -27.05 -18.30
CA GLY A 501 -9.64 -28.45 -18.40
C GLY A 501 -8.55 -29.40 -17.86
N VAL A 502 -8.67 -30.71 -18.18
CA VAL A 502 -7.68 -31.72 -17.78
C VAL A 502 -6.55 -31.70 -18.80
N CYS A 503 -5.32 -31.42 -18.37
CA CYS A 503 -4.13 -31.56 -19.20
C CYS A 503 -3.46 -32.94 -19.04
N HIS A 504 -2.81 -33.40 -20.07
CA HIS A 504 -2.01 -34.64 -20.12
C HIS A 504 -0.54 -34.32 -20.41
N PRO A 505 0.39 -35.21 -20.06
CA PRO A 505 1.79 -35.04 -20.45
C PRO A 505 1.94 -34.83 -21.97
N GLY A 506 2.64 -33.75 -22.34
CA GLY A 506 2.84 -33.34 -23.72
C GLY A 506 1.88 -32.24 -24.20
N ASP A 507 0.80 -31.96 -23.49
CA ASP A 507 -0.09 -30.83 -23.82
C ASP A 507 0.64 -29.50 -23.61
N VAL A 508 0.40 -28.57 -24.53
CA VAL A 508 0.90 -27.18 -24.41
C VAL A 508 -0.06 -26.38 -23.57
N LEU A 509 0.49 -25.68 -22.58
CA LEU A 509 -0.23 -24.85 -21.64
C LEU A 509 0.07 -23.37 -21.88
N GLY A 510 -0.97 -22.58 -22.14
CA GLY A 510 -0.91 -21.11 -22.08
C GLY A 510 -1.34 -20.62 -20.71
N ILE A 511 -0.47 -19.85 -20.05
CA ILE A 511 -0.65 -19.35 -18.68
C ILE A 511 -0.82 -17.83 -18.72
N VAL A 512 -1.83 -17.31 -18.03
CA VAL A 512 -2.09 -15.87 -17.86
C VAL A 512 -2.22 -15.61 -16.37
N ASP A 513 -1.45 -14.66 -15.85
CA ASP A 513 -1.42 -14.25 -14.43
C ASP A 513 -1.21 -15.42 -13.44
N GLY A 514 -0.56 -16.48 -13.91
CA GLY A 514 -0.24 -17.69 -13.13
C GLY A 514 -1.25 -18.83 -13.24
N ASP A 515 -2.35 -18.64 -13.95
CA ASP A 515 -3.37 -19.67 -14.18
C ASP A 515 -3.30 -20.23 -15.61
N VAL A 516 -3.55 -21.54 -15.76
CA VAL A 516 -3.64 -22.16 -17.07
C VAL A 516 -4.93 -21.74 -17.75
N ALA A 517 -4.81 -20.89 -18.74
CA ALA A 517 -5.92 -20.27 -19.45
C ALA A 517 -6.21 -20.92 -20.83
N PHE A 518 -5.25 -21.70 -21.35
CA PHE A 518 -5.33 -22.35 -22.65
C PHE A 518 -4.66 -23.74 -22.62
N LEU A 519 -5.26 -24.70 -23.33
CA LEU A 519 -4.71 -26.03 -23.59
C LEU A 519 -4.68 -26.25 -25.09
N GLY A 520 -3.54 -26.71 -25.59
CA GLY A 520 -3.33 -26.98 -27.03
C GLY A 520 -2.17 -27.91 -27.28
N THR A 521 -1.68 -27.93 -28.53
CA THR A 521 -0.58 -28.80 -28.98
C THR A 521 0.54 -28.00 -29.66
N ASP A 522 0.34 -26.72 -29.95
CA ASP A 522 1.31 -25.85 -30.62
C ASP A 522 1.71 -24.68 -29.73
N LEU A 523 3.03 -24.46 -29.59
CA LEU A 523 3.58 -23.41 -28.70
C LEU A 523 3.28 -21.99 -29.21
N VAL A 524 3.29 -21.77 -30.54
CA VAL A 524 3.02 -20.44 -31.13
C VAL A 524 1.55 -20.12 -31.02
N GLU A 525 0.65 -21.09 -31.21
CA GLU A 525 -0.79 -20.92 -31.02
C GLU A 525 -1.08 -20.56 -29.56
N ALA A 526 -0.49 -21.26 -28.60
CA ALA A 526 -0.64 -20.96 -27.17
C ALA A 526 -0.10 -19.56 -26.82
N ALA A 527 1.05 -19.17 -27.38
CA ALA A 527 1.61 -17.84 -27.18
C ALA A 527 0.70 -16.74 -27.74
N ARG A 528 0.10 -16.93 -28.92
CA ARG A 528 -0.88 -15.99 -29.51
C ARG A 528 -2.13 -15.85 -28.66
N GLU A 529 -2.65 -16.95 -28.13
CA GLU A 529 -3.82 -16.91 -27.25
C GLU A 529 -3.52 -16.17 -25.94
N VAL A 530 -2.34 -16.40 -25.34
CA VAL A 530 -1.87 -15.67 -24.16
C VAL A 530 -1.71 -14.18 -24.45
N LEU A 531 -1.05 -13.83 -25.57
CA LEU A 531 -0.88 -12.44 -26.01
C LEU A 531 -2.21 -11.75 -26.26
N GLY A 532 -3.16 -12.41 -26.94
CA GLY A 532 -4.49 -11.86 -27.18
C GLY A 532 -5.22 -11.51 -25.89
N ARG A 533 -5.10 -12.33 -24.85
CA ARG A 533 -5.69 -12.07 -23.52
C ARG A 533 -4.97 -10.94 -22.78
N LEU A 534 -3.64 -10.95 -22.78
CA LEU A 534 -2.85 -9.89 -22.12
C LEU A 534 -3.06 -8.53 -22.80
N LEU A 535 -3.15 -8.47 -24.13
CA LEU A 535 -3.36 -7.26 -24.91
C LEU A 535 -4.83 -6.81 -24.97
N SER A 536 -5.78 -7.58 -24.44
CA SER A 536 -7.19 -7.23 -24.44
C SER A 536 -7.48 -5.93 -23.68
N ALA A 537 -6.67 -5.59 -22.70
CA ALA A 537 -6.73 -4.35 -21.93
C ALA A 537 -5.79 -3.24 -22.47
N GLY A 538 -5.29 -3.37 -23.70
CA GLY A 538 -4.28 -2.48 -24.29
C GLY A 538 -2.86 -2.97 -24.05
N GLY A 539 -1.86 -2.21 -24.46
CA GLY A 539 -0.43 -2.47 -24.32
C GLY A 539 0.32 -2.01 -25.56
N GLU A 540 1.50 -1.45 -25.36
CA GLU A 540 2.35 -0.88 -26.41
C GLU A 540 3.65 -1.67 -26.59
N LEU A 541 4.11 -2.36 -25.53
CA LEU A 541 5.35 -3.14 -25.52
C LEU A 541 5.10 -4.57 -25.06
N VAL A 542 5.64 -5.52 -25.82
CA VAL A 542 5.66 -6.95 -25.48
C VAL A 542 7.09 -7.41 -25.29
N THR A 543 7.40 -7.96 -24.13
CA THR A 543 8.69 -8.60 -23.84
C THR A 543 8.54 -10.11 -23.90
N LEU A 544 9.26 -10.76 -24.80
CA LEU A 544 9.34 -12.22 -24.95
C LEU A 544 10.66 -12.72 -24.39
N VAL A 545 10.64 -13.56 -23.35
CA VAL A 545 11.86 -14.14 -22.76
C VAL A 545 11.95 -15.63 -23.12
N VAL A 546 12.96 -15.98 -23.89
CA VAL A 546 13.15 -17.31 -24.46
C VAL A 546 13.83 -18.24 -23.45
N GLY A 547 13.24 -19.41 -23.22
CA GLY A 547 13.78 -20.40 -22.29
C GLY A 547 14.80 -21.37 -22.94
N ALA A 548 15.52 -22.11 -22.08
CA ALA A 548 16.54 -23.05 -22.47
C ALA A 548 16.02 -24.19 -23.38
N ASP A 549 14.77 -24.61 -23.16
CA ASP A 549 14.14 -25.72 -23.90
C ASP A 549 13.22 -25.22 -25.04
N ALA A 550 13.34 -23.92 -25.42
CA ALA A 550 12.54 -23.35 -26.50
C ALA A 550 13.02 -23.85 -27.88
N GLU A 551 12.07 -24.02 -28.81
CA GLU A 551 12.41 -24.19 -30.23
C GLU A 551 13.14 -22.91 -30.72
N PRO A 552 14.20 -23.05 -31.55
CA PRO A 552 15.06 -21.95 -31.95
C PRO A 552 14.33 -20.76 -32.59
N ASP A 553 13.18 -20.97 -33.21
CA ASP A 553 12.39 -19.98 -33.93
C ASP A 553 11.09 -19.57 -33.20
N LEU A 554 10.83 -20.10 -32.00
CA LEU A 554 9.58 -19.87 -31.25
C LEU A 554 9.28 -18.38 -31.07
N ALA A 555 10.23 -17.62 -30.55
CA ALA A 555 10.04 -16.19 -30.33
C ALA A 555 9.86 -15.40 -31.63
N THR A 556 10.66 -15.76 -32.69
CA THR A 556 10.56 -15.10 -34.00
C THR A 556 9.19 -15.35 -34.65
N ARG A 557 8.70 -16.60 -34.59
CA ARG A 557 7.36 -16.95 -35.12
C ARG A 557 6.25 -16.29 -34.33
N THR A 558 6.40 -16.20 -32.99
CA THR A 558 5.43 -15.52 -32.12
C THR A 558 5.40 -14.02 -32.39
N ALA A 559 6.59 -13.38 -32.50
CA ALA A 559 6.69 -11.96 -32.84
C ALA A 559 6.12 -11.64 -34.23
N ALA A 560 6.42 -12.45 -35.23
CA ALA A 560 5.86 -12.27 -36.58
C ALA A 560 4.33 -12.43 -36.62
N ALA A 561 3.80 -13.35 -35.83
CA ALA A 561 2.34 -13.52 -35.70
C ALA A 561 1.69 -12.33 -35.03
N LEU A 562 2.34 -11.78 -34.00
CA LEU A 562 1.83 -10.57 -33.30
C LEU A 562 1.90 -9.33 -34.20
N ASP A 563 3.02 -9.10 -34.91
CA ASP A 563 3.19 -7.97 -35.84
C ASP A 563 2.12 -7.99 -36.94
N HIS A 564 1.70 -9.18 -37.38
CA HIS A 564 0.58 -9.32 -38.32
C HIS A 564 -0.77 -8.91 -37.70
N ASP A 565 -1.02 -9.33 -36.47
CA ASP A 565 -2.30 -9.11 -35.79
C ASP A 565 -2.40 -7.70 -35.12
N ARG A 566 -1.25 -7.18 -34.64
CA ARG A 566 -1.13 -5.93 -33.90
C ARG A 566 0.19 -5.20 -34.26
N PRO A 567 0.26 -4.57 -35.44
CA PRO A 567 1.45 -3.84 -35.89
C PRO A 567 1.74 -2.55 -35.09
N ASP A 568 0.85 -2.18 -34.18
CA ASP A 568 0.95 -1.07 -33.25
C ASP A 568 1.73 -1.41 -31.96
N VAL A 569 2.09 -2.68 -31.76
CA VAL A 569 2.76 -3.18 -30.55
C VAL A 569 4.23 -3.46 -30.85
N GLU A 570 5.13 -2.87 -30.08
CA GLU A 570 6.57 -3.16 -30.16
C GLU A 570 6.88 -4.51 -29.48
N VAL A 571 7.79 -5.28 -30.06
CA VAL A 571 8.20 -6.60 -29.52
C VAL A 571 9.70 -6.61 -29.24
N VAL A 572 10.07 -6.87 -27.99
CA VAL A 572 11.45 -7.10 -27.56
C VAL A 572 11.62 -8.57 -27.21
N VAL A 573 12.68 -9.18 -27.76
CA VAL A 573 13.03 -10.59 -27.49
C VAL A 573 14.31 -10.65 -26.67
N VAL A 574 14.25 -11.35 -25.54
CA VAL A 574 15.36 -11.58 -24.62
C VAL A 574 15.68 -13.08 -24.60
N ASP A 575 16.94 -13.44 -24.83
CA ASP A 575 17.41 -14.82 -24.64
C ASP A 575 17.64 -15.04 -23.12
N GLY A 576 16.67 -15.61 -22.45
CA GLY A 576 16.68 -15.74 -20.99
C GLY A 576 17.36 -17.01 -20.50
N GLY A 577 17.24 -18.10 -21.24
CA GLY A 577 17.76 -19.41 -20.86
C GLY A 577 17.14 -20.02 -19.60
N GLN A 578 15.96 -19.56 -19.18
CA GLN A 578 15.24 -20.09 -18.02
C GLN A 578 14.70 -21.49 -18.28
N PRO A 579 14.72 -22.40 -17.28
CA PRO A 579 14.13 -23.72 -17.40
C PRO A 579 12.59 -23.69 -17.33
N VAL A 580 11.93 -24.77 -17.74
CA VAL A 580 10.49 -25.03 -17.55
C VAL A 580 9.58 -24.26 -18.52
N TYR A 581 9.87 -23.00 -18.75
CA TYR A 581 9.05 -22.13 -19.59
C TYR A 581 9.78 -21.83 -20.91
N PRO A 582 9.44 -22.49 -22.02
CA PRO A 582 9.96 -22.15 -23.35
C PRO A 582 9.78 -20.66 -23.71
N LEU A 583 8.71 -20.04 -23.22
CA LEU A 583 8.48 -18.62 -23.44
C LEU A 583 7.79 -17.99 -22.22
N LEU A 584 8.38 -16.89 -21.71
CA LEU A 584 7.70 -15.96 -20.81
C LEU A 584 7.28 -14.73 -21.61
N ILE A 585 6.16 -14.11 -21.23
CA ILE A 585 5.53 -13.02 -21.95
C ILE A 585 5.20 -11.91 -20.95
N GLY A 586 5.71 -10.68 -21.22
CA GLY A 586 5.34 -9.46 -20.52
C GLY A 586 4.60 -8.51 -21.45
N VAL A 587 3.63 -7.75 -20.94
CA VAL A 587 2.91 -6.70 -21.68
C VAL A 587 2.83 -5.45 -20.83
N GLU A 588 3.29 -4.34 -21.39
CA GLU A 588 3.32 -3.01 -20.80
C GLU A 588 2.47 -2.02 -21.58
#